data_96e6209e49e854c9c43fe339a6d74033
#
_entry.id   96e6209e49e854c9c43fe339a6d74033
#
_cell.length_a   1.000
_cell.length_b   1.000
_cell.length_c   1.000
_cell.angle_alpha   90.00
_cell.angle_beta   90.00
_cell.angle_gamma   90.00
#
_symmetry.space_group_name_H-M   'P 1'
#
loop_
_entity.id
_entity.type
_entity.pdbx_description
1 polymer ?
#
loop_
_entity_poly.entity_id
_entity_poly.type
_entity_poly.pdbx_seq_one_letter_code
_entity_poly.pdbx_strand_id
1 'polypeptide(L)'
;MTTNPKFYWGTFRTYLFDVLVIQGVGWTLILTVTSMVIAIVLAILLAFMRQSDNPLFRYVSWVWVWFFRGTPVYTQLLFWGSVGALYPKIIVGVPFGPELFSWDTATVINATVAAIVGLGLNESAYLAEIFRAGLKSVDNGQMEAAEALGMRRSKVMWRIILPQAMRVIIPPTGNETIGMLKTTSLVLAVPFTLDLTFVTNALASRTFLPIPLLMVAAFWYLVITSVLMVGQYYIERHFGKGVDNVTKAPVKATAAVAAAHAKPVETSGGTTEGGQS
;
A
#
# COMPACT_ATOMS: atom_id res chain seq x y z
N MET A 1 -32.98 13.12 -11.21
CA MET A 1 -32.49 11.92 -10.52
C MET A 1 -33.21 11.63 -9.22
N THR A 2 -33.45 12.61 -8.36
CA THR A 2 -34.11 12.44 -7.05
C THR A 2 -35.57 11.96 -7.12
N THR A 3 -36.24 12.11 -8.23
CA THR A 3 -37.65 11.77 -8.46
C THR A 3 -37.89 10.36 -9.03
N ASN A 4 -36.82 9.60 -9.33
CA ASN A 4 -37.00 8.24 -9.87
C ASN A 4 -37.39 7.28 -8.72
N PRO A 5 -38.57 6.64 -8.74
CA PRO A 5 -39.06 5.78 -7.67
C PRO A 5 -38.19 4.53 -7.46
N LYS A 6 -37.39 4.12 -8.44
CA LYS A 6 -36.47 2.98 -8.33
C LYS A 6 -35.32 3.17 -7.34
N PHE A 7 -35.05 4.40 -6.88
CA PHE A 7 -34.04 4.66 -5.83
C PHE A 7 -34.52 4.26 -4.43
N TYR A 8 -35.86 4.12 -4.21
CA TYR A 8 -36.42 3.69 -2.92
C TYR A 8 -35.81 4.46 -1.73
N TRP A 9 -35.86 5.78 -1.77
CA TRP A 9 -35.25 6.65 -0.73
C TRP A 9 -35.72 6.33 0.69
N GLY A 10 -36.94 5.80 0.86
CA GLY A 10 -37.45 5.30 2.14
C GLY A 10 -36.58 4.16 2.66
N THR A 11 -36.32 3.15 1.84
CA THR A 11 -35.45 2.02 2.17
C THR A 11 -34.03 2.46 2.49
N PHE A 12 -33.45 3.36 1.67
CA PHE A 12 -32.14 3.91 1.94
C PHE A 12 -32.06 4.53 3.34
N ARG A 13 -33.02 5.37 3.73
CA ARG A 13 -33.06 6.02 5.06
C ARG A 13 -33.22 4.99 6.19
N THR A 14 -34.05 3.98 6.01
CA THR A 14 -34.30 2.93 7.00
C THR A 14 -33.04 2.15 7.30
N TYR A 15 -32.30 1.74 6.26
CA TYR A 15 -31.10 0.91 6.42
C TYR A 15 -29.81 1.69 6.66
N LEU A 16 -29.81 3.03 6.49
CA LEU A 16 -28.59 3.84 6.63
C LEU A 16 -27.96 3.71 8.02
N PHE A 17 -28.79 3.63 9.07
CA PHE A 17 -28.36 3.48 10.46
C PHE A 17 -28.84 2.14 11.06
N ASP A 18 -29.14 1.15 10.23
CA ASP A 18 -29.44 -0.18 10.70
C ASP A 18 -28.30 -0.77 11.51
N VAL A 19 -28.61 -1.49 12.58
CA VAL A 19 -27.61 -2.05 13.51
C VAL A 19 -26.63 -2.97 12.79
N LEU A 20 -27.08 -3.79 11.84
CA LEU A 20 -26.23 -4.69 11.06
C LEU A 20 -25.28 -3.89 10.18
N VAL A 21 -25.75 -2.82 9.55
CA VAL A 21 -24.90 -1.93 8.71
C VAL A 21 -23.83 -1.25 9.55
N ILE A 22 -24.17 -0.71 10.72
CA ILE A 22 -23.20 -0.08 11.62
C ILE A 22 -22.18 -1.09 12.15
N GLN A 23 -22.61 -2.31 12.48
CA GLN A 23 -21.69 -3.41 12.81
C GLN A 23 -20.76 -3.74 11.62
N GLY A 24 -21.30 -3.77 10.41
CA GLY A 24 -20.52 -3.96 9.19
C GLY A 24 -19.46 -2.87 8.98
N VAL A 25 -19.79 -1.62 9.23
CA VAL A 25 -18.83 -0.49 9.26
C VAL A 25 -17.71 -0.77 10.28
N GLY A 26 -18.06 -1.18 11.50
CA GLY A 26 -17.09 -1.53 12.53
C GLY A 26 -16.12 -2.63 12.10
N TRP A 27 -16.64 -3.71 11.52
CA TRP A 27 -15.81 -4.81 11.02
C TRP A 27 -14.91 -4.39 9.84
N THR A 28 -15.41 -3.56 8.94
CA THR A 28 -14.60 -2.99 7.85
C THR A 28 -13.40 -2.20 8.39
N LEU A 29 -13.60 -1.41 9.45
CA LEU A 29 -12.52 -0.69 10.13
C LEU A 29 -11.55 -1.64 10.84
N ILE A 30 -12.04 -2.67 11.54
CA ILE A 30 -11.20 -3.69 12.19
C ILE A 30 -10.33 -4.41 11.15
N LEU A 31 -10.91 -4.85 10.05
CA LEU A 31 -10.17 -5.48 8.96
C LEU A 31 -9.09 -4.54 8.41
N THR A 32 -9.43 -3.27 8.17
CA THR A 32 -8.48 -2.28 7.66
C THR A 32 -7.30 -2.13 8.60
N VAL A 33 -7.55 -1.86 9.89
CA VAL A 33 -6.50 -1.60 10.88
C VAL A 33 -5.63 -2.85 11.11
N THR A 34 -6.25 -4.01 11.31
CA THR A 34 -5.50 -5.24 11.60
C THR A 34 -4.65 -5.69 10.42
N SER A 35 -5.21 -5.63 9.20
CA SER A 35 -4.45 -5.96 7.98
C SER A 35 -3.32 -4.97 7.74
N MET A 36 -3.52 -3.67 7.95
CA MET A 36 -2.47 -2.65 7.83
C MET A 36 -1.35 -2.85 8.84
N VAL A 37 -1.66 -3.20 10.09
CA VAL A 37 -0.62 -3.50 11.09
C VAL A 37 0.25 -4.67 10.65
N ILE A 38 -0.36 -5.78 10.20
CA ILE A 38 0.37 -6.93 9.68
C ILE A 38 1.20 -6.53 8.45
N ALA A 39 0.61 -5.79 7.52
CA ALA A 39 1.27 -5.34 6.31
C ALA A 39 2.50 -4.46 6.61
N ILE A 40 2.40 -3.52 7.55
CA ILE A 40 3.50 -2.64 7.95
C ILE A 40 4.65 -3.47 8.57
N VAL A 41 4.33 -4.39 9.48
CA VAL A 41 5.35 -5.25 10.12
C VAL A 41 6.10 -6.08 9.08
N LEU A 42 5.38 -6.73 8.18
CA LEU A 42 5.96 -7.52 7.09
C LEU A 42 6.73 -6.63 6.09
N ALA A 43 6.22 -5.47 5.76
CA ALA A 43 6.87 -4.54 4.83
C ALA A 43 8.22 -4.05 5.37
N ILE A 44 8.30 -3.75 6.67
CA ILE A 44 9.57 -3.39 7.32
C ILE A 44 10.58 -4.53 7.16
N LEU A 45 10.18 -5.76 7.48
CA LEU A 45 11.03 -6.93 7.34
C LEU A 45 11.50 -7.11 5.88
N LEU A 46 10.57 -7.08 4.93
CA LEU A 46 10.85 -7.22 3.50
C LEU A 46 11.76 -6.10 2.96
N ALA A 47 11.59 -4.86 3.42
CA ALA A 47 12.42 -3.74 3.02
C ALA A 47 13.87 -3.92 3.52
N PHE A 48 14.07 -4.40 4.74
CA PHE A 48 15.40 -4.74 5.24
C PHE A 48 16.02 -5.94 4.51
N MET A 49 15.24 -7.00 4.28
CA MET A 49 15.72 -8.15 3.50
C MET A 49 16.15 -7.73 2.08
N ARG A 50 15.44 -6.80 1.46
CA ARG A 50 15.72 -6.29 0.11
C ARG A 50 17.04 -5.51 0.03
N GLN A 51 17.48 -4.93 1.13
CA GLN A 51 18.74 -4.15 1.24
C GLN A 51 19.91 -4.96 1.82
N SER A 52 19.65 -6.22 2.21
CA SER A 52 20.68 -7.11 2.77
C SER A 52 21.74 -7.45 1.74
N ASP A 53 23.00 -7.56 2.18
CA ASP A 53 24.12 -8.07 1.36
C ASP A 53 23.96 -9.57 1.05
N ASN A 54 23.18 -10.29 1.87
CA ASN A 54 22.90 -11.71 1.64
C ASN A 54 21.93 -11.88 0.44
N PRO A 55 22.37 -12.56 -0.65
CA PRO A 55 21.56 -12.74 -1.85
C PRO A 55 20.29 -13.55 -1.60
N LEU A 56 20.27 -14.46 -0.63
CA LEU A 56 19.09 -15.25 -0.28
C LEU A 56 17.96 -14.34 0.23
N PHE A 57 18.23 -13.42 1.16
CA PHE A 57 17.23 -12.50 1.68
C PHE A 57 16.69 -11.56 0.61
N ARG A 58 17.57 -11.05 -0.26
CA ARG A 58 17.16 -10.22 -1.41
C ARG A 58 16.23 -10.98 -2.35
N TYR A 59 16.56 -12.23 -2.65
CA TYR A 59 15.77 -13.07 -3.57
C TYR A 59 14.41 -13.40 -2.97
N VAL A 60 14.35 -13.82 -1.71
CA VAL A 60 13.08 -14.11 -1.00
C VAL A 60 12.18 -12.89 -0.99
N SER A 61 12.71 -11.72 -0.62
CA SER A 61 11.93 -10.48 -0.65
C SER A 61 11.48 -10.10 -2.06
N TRP A 62 12.32 -10.33 -3.07
CA TRP A 62 11.96 -10.07 -4.46
C TRP A 62 10.83 -10.97 -4.94
N VAL A 63 10.90 -12.28 -4.67
CA VAL A 63 9.84 -13.25 -5.01
C VAL A 63 8.53 -12.89 -4.33
N TRP A 64 8.59 -12.50 -3.05
CA TRP A 64 7.41 -12.06 -2.30
C TRP A 64 6.71 -10.89 -2.98
N VAL A 65 7.45 -9.81 -3.22
CA VAL A 65 6.93 -8.61 -3.86
C VAL A 65 6.40 -8.90 -5.26
N TRP A 66 7.15 -9.68 -6.04
CA TRP A 66 6.75 -10.11 -7.39
C TRP A 66 5.42 -10.87 -7.37
N PHE A 67 5.28 -11.85 -6.48
CA PHE A 67 4.10 -12.71 -6.39
C PHE A 67 2.86 -11.91 -5.96
N PHE A 68 2.95 -11.21 -4.82
CA PHE A 68 1.79 -10.54 -4.24
C PHE A 68 1.34 -9.30 -5.04
N ARG A 69 2.25 -8.62 -5.73
CA ARG A 69 1.88 -7.52 -6.63
C ARG A 69 1.53 -7.99 -8.05
N GLY A 70 1.99 -9.16 -8.44
CA GLY A 70 1.72 -9.74 -9.76
C GLY A 70 0.39 -10.49 -9.86
N THR A 71 -0.27 -10.77 -8.73
CA THR A 71 -1.54 -11.50 -8.70
C THR A 71 -2.67 -10.64 -8.13
N PRO A 72 -3.92 -10.78 -8.64
CA PRO A 72 -5.05 -10.01 -8.14
C PRO A 72 -5.37 -10.36 -6.68
N VAL A 73 -5.59 -9.34 -5.83
CA VAL A 73 -5.94 -9.54 -4.42
C VAL A 73 -7.19 -10.39 -4.23
N TYR A 74 -8.18 -10.24 -5.10
CA TYR A 74 -9.40 -11.06 -5.07
C TYR A 74 -9.10 -12.56 -5.19
N THR A 75 -8.23 -12.95 -6.12
CA THR A 75 -7.79 -14.35 -6.31
C THR A 75 -7.02 -14.86 -5.08
N GLN A 76 -6.19 -14.02 -4.48
CA GLN A 76 -5.49 -14.36 -3.24
C GLN A 76 -6.46 -14.59 -2.08
N LEU A 77 -7.49 -13.74 -1.94
CA LEU A 77 -8.54 -13.90 -0.93
C LEU A 77 -9.33 -15.19 -1.12
N LEU A 78 -9.69 -15.55 -2.36
CA LEU A 78 -10.32 -16.83 -2.67
C LEU A 78 -9.44 -18.00 -2.23
N PHE A 79 -8.14 -17.95 -2.50
CA PHE A 79 -7.21 -18.99 -2.07
C PHE A 79 -7.16 -19.12 -0.54
N TRP A 80 -6.97 -18.00 0.19
CA TRP A 80 -6.93 -18.02 1.65
C TRP A 80 -8.24 -18.48 2.28
N GLY A 81 -9.39 -18.10 1.70
CA GLY A 81 -10.70 -18.55 2.13
C GLY A 81 -10.95 -20.04 1.89
N SER A 82 -10.23 -20.63 0.93
CA SER A 82 -10.37 -22.06 0.54
C SER A 82 -9.30 -22.97 1.14
N VAL A 83 -8.32 -22.43 1.86
CA VAL A 83 -7.17 -23.20 2.38
C VAL A 83 -7.61 -24.36 3.27
N GLY A 84 -8.65 -24.18 4.10
CA GLY A 84 -9.19 -25.24 4.95
C GLY A 84 -9.83 -26.43 4.18
N ALA A 85 -10.33 -26.16 2.96
CA ALA A 85 -10.83 -27.21 2.08
C ALA A 85 -9.70 -27.98 1.38
N LEU A 86 -8.58 -27.27 1.07
CA LEU A 86 -7.40 -27.90 0.44
C LEU A 86 -6.58 -28.71 1.43
N TYR A 87 -6.41 -28.21 2.62
CA TYR A 87 -5.61 -28.81 3.69
C TYR A 87 -6.43 -28.89 4.98
N PRO A 88 -7.11 -30.02 5.26
CA PRO A 88 -7.96 -30.15 6.44
C PRO A 88 -7.21 -29.99 7.76
N LYS A 89 -5.92 -30.37 7.80
CA LYS A 89 -5.08 -30.29 9.00
C LYS A 89 -3.74 -29.60 8.68
N ILE A 90 -3.32 -28.74 9.58
CA ILE A 90 -1.95 -28.21 9.64
C ILE A 90 -1.16 -29.15 10.54
N ILE A 91 -0.17 -29.83 9.97
CA ILE A 91 0.67 -30.80 10.69
C ILE A 91 2.07 -30.22 10.79
N VAL A 92 2.59 -30.15 12.01
CA VAL A 92 3.99 -29.85 12.29
C VAL A 92 4.63 -31.12 12.82
N GLY A 93 5.63 -31.63 12.09
CA GLY A 93 6.32 -32.88 12.43
C GLY A 93 7.62 -33.02 11.65
N VAL A 94 8.28 -34.14 11.85
CA VAL A 94 9.50 -34.48 11.10
C VAL A 94 9.09 -34.96 9.70
N PRO A 95 9.65 -34.43 8.61
CA PRO A 95 9.38 -34.92 7.27
C PRO A 95 9.56 -36.43 7.19
N PHE A 96 8.51 -37.16 6.79
CA PHE A 96 8.44 -38.63 6.76
C PHE A 96 8.55 -39.35 8.12
N GLY A 97 8.39 -38.61 9.25
CA GLY A 97 8.45 -39.10 10.62
C GLY A 97 7.15 -38.83 11.41
N PRO A 98 7.22 -38.91 12.76
CA PRO A 98 6.04 -38.71 13.60
C PRO A 98 5.51 -37.28 13.54
N GLU A 99 4.17 -37.15 13.55
CA GLU A 99 3.46 -35.90 13.73
C GLU A 99 3.65 -35.43 15.21
N LEU A 100 4.22 -34.23 15.41
CA LEU A 100 4.42 -33.67 16.73
C LEU A 100 3.17 -32.87 17.18
N PHE A 101 2.59 -32.09 16.27
CA PHE A 101 1.39 -31.29 16.52
C PHE A 101 0.52 -31.30 15.28
N SER A 102 -0.79 -31.38 15.46
CA SER A 102 -1.76 -31.22 14.39
C SER A 102 -2.93 -30.34 14.83
N TRP A 103 -3.34 -29.41 13.99
CA TRP A 103 -4.49 -28.53 14.21
C TRP A 103 -5.41 -28.61 13.03
N ASP A 104 -6.70 -28.49 13.30
CA ASP A 104 -7.70 -28.30 12.25
C ASP A 104 -7.47 -26.95 11.57
N THR A 105 -7.25 -26.96 10.26
CA THR A 105 -6.97 -25.75 9.47
C THR A 105 -8.12 -24.77 9.54
N ALA A 106 -9.37 -25.22 9.51
CA ALA A 106 -10.55 -24.33 9.59
C ALA A 106 -10.63 -23.60 10.94
N THR A 107 -10.08 -24.18 12.01
CA THR A 107 -9.99 -23.52 13.32
C THR A 107 -8.91 -22.44 13.33
N VAL A 108 -7.74 -22.73 12.78
CA VAL A 108 -6.58 -21.80 12.76
C VAL A 108 -6.78 -20.71 11.73
N ILE A 109 -7.18 -21.07 10.50
CA ILE A 109 -7.43 -20.16 9.40
C ILE A 109 -8.95 -20.08 9.18
N ASN A 110 -9.64 -19.52 10.18
CA ASN A 110 -11.07 -19.21 10.03
C ASN A 110 -11.25 -18.01 9.06
N ALA A 111 -12.52 -17.73 8.71
CA ALA A 111 -12.85 -16.68 7.74
C ALA A 111 -12.25 -15.30 8.08
N THR A 112 -12.23 -14.94 9.37
CA THR A 112 -11.64 -13.66 9.81
C THR A 112 -10.12 -13.63 9.61
N VAL A 113 -9.44 -14.71 10.01
CA VAL A 113 -7.98 -14.84 9.83
C VAL A 113 -7.63 -14.87 8.35
N ALA A 114 -8.38 -15.62 7.52
CA ALA A 114 -8.17 -15.68 6.08
C ALA A 114 -8.31 -14.30 5.42
N ALA A 115 -9.31 -13.51 5.82
CA ALA A 115 -9.51 -12.15 5.34
C ALA A 115 -8.34 -11.24 5.74
N ILE A 116 -7.97 -11.20 7.02
CA ILE A 116 -6.90 -10.35 7.54
C ILE A 116 -5.55 -10.73 6.93
N VAL A 117 -5.23 -12.03 6.87
CA VAL A 117 -3.98 -12.54 6.31
C VAL A 117 -3.92 -12.23 4.81
N GLY A 118 -4.97 -12.55 4.05
CA GLY A 118 -5.01 -12.30 2.61
C GLY A 118 -4.81 -10.84 2.25
N LEU A 119 -5.49 -9.93 2.94
CA LEU A 119 -5.33 -8.49 2.77
C LEU A 119 -3.92 -8.04 3.21
N GLY A 120 -3.47 -8.45 4.40
CA GLY A 120 -2.19 -8.02 4.97
C GLY A 120 -0.98 -8.49 4.18
N LEU A 121 -0.98 -9.73 3.67
CA LEU A 121 0.11 -10.25 2.84
C LEU A 121 0.20 -9.49 1.50
N ASN A 122 -0.94 -9.26 0.85
CA ASN A 122 -0.97 -8.48 -0.39
C ASN A 122 -0.41 -7.07 -0.16
N GLU A 123 -0.93 -6.35 0.82
CA GLU A 123 -0.55 -4.98 1.13
C GLU A 123 0.92 -4.86 1.56
N SER A 124 1.45 -5.88 2.24
CA SER A 124 2.86 -5.90 2.65
C SER A 124 3.84 -5.73 1.49
N ALA A 125 3.48 -6.22 0.32
CA ALA A 125 4.30 -6.12 -0.87
C ALA A 125 4.31 -4.70 -1.46
N TYR A 126 3.19 -3.98 -1.39
CA TYR A 126 3.11 -2.57 -1.79
C TYR A 126 3.87 -1.68 -0.83
N LEU A 127 3.63 -1.83 0.47
CA LEU A 127 4.33 -1.09 1.50
C LEU A 127 5.85 -1.37 1.53
N ALA A 128 6.28 -2.60 1.24
CA ALA A 128 7.71 -2.93 1.15
C ALA A 128 8.43 -2.10 0.08
N GLU A 129 7.80 -1.88 -1.08
CA GLU A 129 8.36 -1.02 -2.13
C GLU A 129 8.33 0.47 -1.74
N ILE A 130 7.29 0.93 -1.05
CA ILE A 130 7.22 2.30 -0.50
C ILE A 130 8.37 2.51 0.49
N PHE A 131 8.57 1.58 1.41
CA PHE A 131 9.63 1.66 2.42
C PHE A 131 11.03 1.61 1.78
N ARG A 132 11.22 0.71 0.81
CA ARG A 132 12.47 0.63 0.05
C ARG A 132 12.75 1.93 -0.72
N ALA A 133 11.75 2.50 -1.37
CA ALA A 133 11.88 3.76 -2.10
C ALA A 133 12.20 4.93 -1.16
N GLY A 134 11.52 5.01 -0.01
CA GLY A 134 11.77 6.02 1.00
C GLY A 134 13.17 5.93 1.61
N LEU A 135 13.67 4.73 1.91
CA LEU A 135 15.04 4.55 2.39
C LEU A 135 16.09 4.93 1.33
N LYS A 136 15.81 4.65 0.05
CA LYS A 136 16.69 5.02 -1.07
C LYS A 136 16.62 6.50 -1.46
N SER A 137 15.63 7.24 -1.02
CA SER A 137 15.49 8.67 -1.32
C SER A 137 16.45 9.55 -0.51
N VAL A 138 17.03 9.01 0.55
CA VAL A 138 18.02 9.73 1.35
C VAL A 138 19.36 9.69 0.65
N ASP A 139 20.02 10.86 0.55
CA ASP A 139 21.31 11.01 -0.11
C ASP A 139 22.38 10.13 0.56
N ASN A 140 23.12 9.36 -0.25
CA ASN A 140 24.20 8.48 0.23
C ASN A 140 25.31 9.26 0.95
N GLY A 141 25.55 10.51 0.59
CA GLY A 141 26.50 11.39 1.27
C GLY A 141 26.20 11.60 2.76
N GLN A 142 24.91 11.48 3.17
CA GLN A 142 24.54 11.51 4.58
C GLN A 142 25.09 10.30 5.35
N MET A 143 25.07 9.13 4.72
CA MET A 143 25.64 7.91 5.30
C MET A 143 27.18 8.00 5.36
N GLU A 144 27.81 8.39 4.25
CA GLU A 144 29.26 8.50 4.13
C GLU A 144 29.82 9.53 5.11
N ALA A 145 29.21 10.71 5.23
CA ALA A 145 29.63 11.74 6.17
C ALA A 145 29.51 11.28 7.63
N ALA A 146 28.43 10.59 7.97
CA ALA A 146 28.24 10.08 9.32
C ALA A 146 29.23 8.95 9.67
N GLU A 147 29.55 8.08 8.73
CA GLU A 147 30.57 7.03 8.88
C GLU A 147 31.97 7.64 9.01
N ALA A 148 32.28 8.69 8.26
CA ALA A 148 33.55 9.42 8.38
C ALA A 148 33.75 10.08 9.76
N LEU A 149 32.62 10.46 10.42
CA LEU A 149 32.64 10.95 11.81
C LEU A 149 32.67 9.80 12.86
N GLY A 150 32.87 8.55 12.44
CA GLY A 150 33.00 7.38 13.31
C GLY A 150 31.66 6.84 13.85
N MET A 151 30.52 7.22 13.27
CA MET A 151 29.23 6.68 13.67
C MET A 151 29.06 5.23 13.20
N ARG A 152 28.56 4.36 14.08
CA ARG A 152 28.18 2.98 13.71
C ARG A 152 26.97 3.02 12.76
N ARG A 153 26.93 2.14 11.75
CA ARG A 153 25.85 2.03 10.75
C ARG A 153 24.44 1.98 11.36
N SER A 154 24.26 1.27 12.46
CA SER A 154 22.96 1.24 13.16
C SER A 154 22.56 2.63 13.69
N LYS A 155 23.50 3.40 14.26
CA LYS A 155 23.21 4.77 14.71
C LYS A 155 22.91 5.72 13.53
N VAL A 156 23.63 5.57 12.42
CA VAL A 156 23.36 6.31 11.19
C VAL A 156 21.95 6.02 10.70
N MET A 157 21.57 4.74 10.62
CA MET A 157 20.23 4.34 10.21
C MET A 157 19.13 4.97 11.07
N TRP A 158 19.22 4.82 12.40
CA TRP A 158 18.16 5.28 13.30
C TRP A 158 18.09 6.79 13.51
N ARG A 159 19.25 7.49 13.48
CA ARG A 159 19.32 8.94 13.81
C ARG A 159 19.33 9.84 12.60
N ILE A 160 19.75 9.35 11.44
CA ILE A 160 19.95 10.18 10.24
C ILE A 160 19.04 9.71 9.11
N ILE A 161 19.14 8.45 8.70
CA ILE A 161 18.45 7.93 7.50
C ILE A 161 16.96 7.79 7.77
N LEU A 162 16.57 7.06 8.81
CA LEU A 162 15.18 6.73 9.06
C LEU A 162 14.30 7.97 9.29
N PRO A 163 14.68 9.00 10.07
CA PRO A 163 13.87 10.20 10.22
C PRO A 163 13.65 10.97 8.90
N GLN A 164 14.63 10.96 8.01
CA GLN A 164 14.50 11.57 6.68
C GLN A 164 13.63 10.71 5.76
N ALA A 165 13.86 9.40 5.71
CA ALA A 165 13.08 8.44 4.93
C ALA A 165 11.60 8.44 5.33
N MET A 166 11.26 8.59 6.61
CA MET A 166 9.88 8.61 7.10
C MET A 166 9.06 9.75 6.51
N ARG A 167 9.69 10.88 6.16
CA ARG A 167 9.00 11.98 5.47
C ARG A 167 8.49 11.57 4.07
N VAL A 168 9.19 10.64 3.43
CA VAL A 168 8.83 10.11 2.12
C VAL A 168 7.94 8.87 2.24
N ILE A 169 8.06 8.09 3.32
CA ILE A 169 7.31 6.85 3.56
C ILE A 169 5.89 7.13 4.07
N ILE A 170 5.73 8.05 5.02
CA ILE A 170 4.44 8.24 5.73
C ILE A 170 3.31 8.68 4.80
N PRO A 171 3.47 9.67 3.89
CA PRO A 171 2.39 10.10 3.04
C PRO A 171 1.81 8.99 2.14
N PRO A 172 2.61 8.23 1.37
CA PRO A 172 2.06 7.13 0.57
C PRO A 172 1.49 6.00 1.43
N THR A 173 2.06 5.71 2.62
CA THR A 173 1.49 4.70 3.55
C THR A 173 0.08 5.08 3.99
N GLY A 174 -0.18 6.36 4.24
CA GLY A 174 -1.53 6.83 4.54
C GLY A 174 -2.50 6.66 3.36
N ASN A 175 -2.04 6.91 2.14
CA ASN A 175 -2.84 6.66 0.93
C ASN A 175 -3.15 5.17 0.74
N GLU A 176 -2.20 4.27 1.02
CA GLU A 176 -2.45 2.82 1.01
C GLU A 176 -3.46 2.42 2.09
N THR A 177 -3.46 3.06 3.27
CA THR A 177 -4.46 2.82 4.31
C THR A 177 -5.88 3.14 3.81
N ILE A 178 -6.05 4.25 3.07
CA ILE A 178 -7.33 4.61 2.43
C ILE A 178 -7.67 3.60 1.31
N GLY A 179 -6.67 3.14 0.57
CA GLY A 179 -6.79 2.07 -0.41
C GLY A 179 -7.29 0.77 0.22
N MET A 180 -6.64 0.33 1.30
CA MET A 180 -6.98 -0.87 2.06
C MET A 180 -8.44 -0.85 2.54
N LEU A 181 -8.93 0.28 3.08
CA LEU A 181 -10.33 0.41 3.48
C LEU A 181 -11.29 0.03 2.34
N LYS A 182 -11.02 0.48 1.12
CA LYS A 182 -11.85 0.15 -0.05
C LYS A 182 -11.65 -1.30 -0.50
N THR A 183 -10.44 -1.82 -0.39
CA THR A 183 -10.09 -3.19 -0.75
C THR A 183 -10.77 -4.22 0.17
N THR A 184 -11.15 -3.85 1.41
CA THR A 184 -11.95 -4.74 2.27
C THR A 184 -13.26 -5.17 1.63
N SER A 185 -13.84 -4.39 0.70
CA SER A 185 -15.04 -4.78 -0.05
C SER A 185 -14.87 -6.08 -0.85
N LEU A 186 -13.63 -6.47 -1.18
CA LEU A 186 -13.32 -7.72 -1.88
C LEU A 186 -13.29 -8.95 -0.95
N VAL A 187 -13.42 -8.75 0.36
CA VAL A 187 -13.47 -9.84 1.35
C VAL A 187 -14.69 -10.75 1.15
N LEU A 188 -15.67 -10.36 0.32
CA LEU A 188 -16.71 -11.24 -0.18
C LEU A 188 -16.18 -12.55 -0.83
N ALA A 189 -14.91 -12.57 -1.26
CA ALA A 189 -14.22 -13.76 -1.75
C ALA A 189 -13.95 -14.81 -0.67
N VAL A 190 -13.95 -14.40 0.59
CA VAL A 190 -13.77 -15.25 1.77
C VAL A 190 -15.14 -15.48 2.40
N PRO A 191 -15.42 -16.62 3.07
CA PRO A 191 -16.69 -16.84 3.77
C PRO A 191 -16.82 -15.98 5.06
N PHE A 192 -16.45 -14.70 4.96
CA PHE A 192 -16.55 -13.70 6.01
C PHE A 192 -17.81 -12.86 5.82
N THR A 193 -18.69 -12.87 6.80
CA THR A 193 -20.08 -12.39 6.67
C THR A 193 -20.38 -11.09 7.43
N LEU A 194 -19.36 -10.45 7.98
CA LEU A 194 -19.55 -9.34 8.92
C LEU A 194 -19.17 -7.97 8.37
N ASP A 195 -18.49 -7.89 7.21
CA ASP A 195 -18.11 -6.60 6.63
C ASP A 195 -19.30 -5.86 6.00
N LEU A 196 -19.15 -4.57 5.84
CA LEU A 196 -20.18 -3.68 5.30
C LEU A 196 -20.72 -4.15 3.95
N THR A 197 -19.85 -4.60 3.05
CA THR A 197 -20.25 -5.03 1.69
C THR A 197 -21.07 -6.32 1.74
N PHE A 198 -20.65 -7.29 2.55
CA PHE A 198 -21.42 -8.52 2.73
C PHE A 198 -22.79 -8.23 3.35
N VAL A 199 -22.83 -7.46 4.43
CA VAL A 199 -24.07 -7.14 5.14
C VAL A 199 -25.08 -6.46 4.21
N THR A 200 -24.63 -5.43 3.47
CA THR A 200 -25.52 -4.73 2.54
C THR A 200 -25.98 -5.61 1.38
N ASN A 201 -25.14 -6.51 0.87
CA ASN A 201 -25.53 -7.50 -0.14
C ASN A 201 -26.53 -8.53 0.40
N ALA A 202 -26.34 -9.02 1.63
CA ALA A 202 -27.27 -9.95 2.28
C ALA A 202 -28.65 -9.31 2.49
N LEU A 203 -28.68 -8.06 2.92
CA LEU A 203 -29.91 -7.28 3.05
C LEU A 203 -30.56 -7.03 1.67
N ALA A 204 -29.76 -6.73 0.65
CA ALA A 204 -30.24 -6.56 -0.72
C ALA A 204 -30.90 -7.82 -1.27
N SER A 205 -30.31 -8.98 -1.00
CA SER A 205 -30.86 -10.28 -1.40
C SER A 205 -32.17 -10.61 -0.67
N ARG A 206 -32.30 -10.24 0.63
CA ARG A 206 -33.51 -10.46 1.41
C ARG A 206 -34.66 -9.54 1.02
N THR A 207 -34.37 -8.31 0.65
CA THR A 207 -35.37 -7.29 0.32
C THR A 207 -35.69 -7.21 -1.16
N PHE A 208 -34.88 -7.84 -2.01
CA PHE A 208 -34.87 -7.69 -3.48
C PHE A 208 -34.70 -6.24 -3.95
N LEU A 209 -34.05 -5.41 -3.13
CA LEU A 209 -33.79 -3.99 -3.39
C LEU A 209 -32.29 -3.69 -3.40
N PRO A 210 -31.54 -4.12 -4.43
CA PRO A 210 -30.08 -3.95 -4.47
C PRO A 210 -29.65 -2.48 -4.55
N ILE A 211 -30.36 -1.64 -5.29
CA ILE A 211 -29.96 -0.25 -5.54
C ILE A 211 -29.84 0.56 -4.23
N PRO A 212 -30.88 0.67 -3.37
CA PRO A 212 -30.81 1.46 -2.16
C PRO A 212 -29.75 0.94 -1.17
N LEU A 213 -29.53 -0.39 -1.12
CA LEU A 213 -28.55 -0.97 -0.18
C LEU A 213 -27.11 -0.84 -0.68
N LEU A 214 -26.87 -0.88 -1.99
CA LEU A 214 -25.58 -0.46 -2.57
C LEU A 214 -25.29 1.02 -2.31
N MET A 215 -26.32 1.86 -2.35
CA MET A 215 -26.15 3.28 -1.98
C MET A 215 -25.81 3.45 -0.51
N VAL A 216 -26.37 2.65 0.40
CA VAL A 216 -26.01 2.63 1.83
C VAL A 216 -24.54 2.27 2.01
N ALA A 217 -24.08 1.20 1.35
CA ALA A 217 -22.65 0.83 1.37
C ALA A 217 -21.76 1.96 0.84
N ALA A 218 -22.08 2.50 -0.33
CA ALA A 218 -21.33 3.59 -0.95
C ALA A 218 -21.27 4.83 -0.06
N PHE A 219 -22.37 5.18 0.60
CA PHE A 219 -22.43 6.30 1.53
C PHE A 219 -21.45 6.11 2.70
N TRP A 220 -21.45 4.96 3.36
CA TRP A 220 -20.56 4.70 4.48
C TRP A 220 -19.09 4.62 4.07
N TYR A 221 -18.78 3.98 2.94
CA TYR A 221 -17.42 4.01 2.38
C TYR A 221 -16.97 5.44 2.09
N LEU A 222 -17.84 6.29 1.52
CA LEU A 222 -17.54 7.69 1.25
C LEU A 222 -17.29 8.47 2.55
N VAL A 223 -18.13 8.30 3.56
CA VAL A 223 -17.97 8.98 4.86
C VAL A 223 -16.64 8.60 5.51
N ILE A 224 -16.36 7.30 5.63
CA ILE A 224 -15.12 6.82 6.28
C ILE A 224 -13.89 7.27 5.49
N THR A 225 -13.92 7.11 4.16
CA THR A 225 -12.83 7.55 3.28
C THR A 225 -12.60 9.06 3.41
N SER A 226 -13.65 9.87 3.49
CA SER A 226 -13.54 11.32 3.67
C SER A 226 -12.88 11.69 5.00
N VAL A 227 -13.25 11.01 6.08
CA VAL A 227 -12.60 11.20 7.39
C VAL A 227 -11.11 10.84 7.33
N LEU A 228 -10.77 9.71 6.70
CA LEU A 228 -9.37 9.29 6.52
C LEU A 228 -8.59 10.27 5.63
N MET A 229 -9.21 10.79 4.56
CA MET A 229 -8.60 11.81 3.68
C MET A 229 -8.29 13.11 4.42
N VAL A 230 -9.19 13.53 5.32
CA VAL A 230 -8.93 14.70 6.18
C VAL A 230 -7.72 14.44 7.09
N GLY A 231 -7.66 13.27 7.73
CA GLY A 231 -6.50 12.85 8.51
C GLY A 231 -5.22 12.83 7.68
N GLN A 232 -5.28 12.25 6.48
CA GLN A 232 -4.17 12.18 5.53
C GLN A 232 -3.66 13.57 5.12
N TYR A 233 -4.55 14.52 4.86
CA TYR A 233 -4.15 15.91 4.55
C TYR A 233 -3.29 16.53 5.66
N TYR A 234 -3.62 16.32 6.93
CA TYR A 234 -2.81 16.82 8.04
C TYR A 234 -1.47 16.12 8.16
N ILE A 235 -1.43 14.81 7.91
CA ILE A 235 -0.20 14.00 7.87
C ILE A 235 0.72 14.53 6.77
N GLU A 236 0.21 14.69 5.56
CA GLU A 236 0.98 15.21 4.42
C GLU A 236 1.51 16.62 4.68
N ARG A 237 0.68 17.49 5.25
CA ARG A 237 1.10 18.85 5.62
C ARG A 237 2.19 18.86 6.69
N HIS A 238 2.21 17.89 7.59
CA HIS A 238 3.23 17.80 8.64
C HIS A 238 4.54 17.26 8.11
N PHE A 239 4.52 16.17 7.36
CA PHE A 239 5.70 15.47 6.87
C PHE A 239 6.23 16.01 5.53
N GLY A 240 5.41 16.61 4.69
CA GLY A 240 5.78 17.20 3.39
C GLY A 240 6.57 18.50 3.50
N LYS A 241 6.63 19.13 4.68
CA LYS A 241 7.43 20.34 4.89
C LYS A 241 8.92 20.04 4.68
N GLY A 242 9.45 20.42 3.54
CA GLY A 242 10.88 20.29 3.20
C GLY A 242 11.17 19.47 1.94
N VAL A 243 10.19 18.73 1.39
CA VAL A 243 10.35 17.99 0.12
C VAL A 243 10.02 18.88 -1.09
N ASP A 244 9.12 19.86 -0.93
CA ASP A 244 8.68 20.77 -2.01
C ASP A 244 9.77 21.71 -2.56
N ASN A 245 10.88 21.90 -1.84
CA ASN A 245 11.96 22.79 -2.27
C ASN A 245 12.88 22.15 -3.33
N VAL A 246 12.90 20.84 -3.47
CA VAL A 246 13.77 20.15 -4.44
C VAL A 246 13.11 20.13 -5.83
N THR A 247 11.79 20.08 -5.89
CA THR A 247 11.02 20.05 -7.15
C THR A 247 10.81 21.45 -7.76
N LYS A 248 11.07 22.51 -6.98
CA LYS A 248 10.98 23.91 -7.42
C LYS A 248 12.33 24.55 -7.76
N ALA A 249 13.39 23.74 -7.97
CA ALA A 249 14.58 24.27 -8.62
C ALA A 249 14.16 24.82 -9.99
N PRO A 250 14.36 26.14 -10.25
CA PRO A 250 13.74 26.76 -11.41
C PRO A 250 14.37 26.18 -12.68
N VAL A 251 13.51 25.77 -13.62
CA VAL A 251 13.84 25.39 -15.00
C VAL A 251 14.73 26.41 -15.73
N LYS A 252 14.92 27.59 -15.15
CA LYS A 252 15.83 28.64 -15.62
C LYS A 252 17.32 28.21 -15.64
N ALA A 253 17.77 27.31 -14.77
CA ALA A 253 19.16 26.87 -14.78
C ALA A 253 19.47 25.96 -15.98
N THR A 254 18.54 25.13 -16.39
CA THR A 254 18.69 24.25 -17.55
C THR A 254 18.66 25.02 -18.87
N ALA A 255 17.84 26.08 -18.94
CA ALA A 255 17.79 26.97 -20.10
C ALA A 255 19.08 27.81 -20.26
N ALA A 256 19.69 28.25 -19.17
CA ALA A 256 20.96 28.98 -19.19
C ALA A 256 22.13 28.10 -19.66
N VAL A 257 22.17 26.83 -19.24
CA VAL A 257 23.20 25.86 -19.69
C VAL A 257 22.99 25.48 -21.15
N ALA A 258 21.76 25.31 -21.60
CA ALA A 258 21.44 25.04 -23.02
C ALA A 258 21.78 26.25 -23.91
N ALA A 259 21.55 27.48 -23.46
CA ALA A 259 21.90 28.70 -24.17
C ALA A 259 23.43 28.93 -24.24
N ALA A 260 24.18 28.50 -23.21
CA ALA A 260 25.65 28.57 -23.21
C ALA A 260 26.30 27.58 -24.20
N HIS A 261 25.66 26.44 -24.49
CA HIS A 261 26.12 25.46 -25.47
C HIS A 261 25.70 25.75 -26.92
N ALA A 262 24.81 26.73 -27.13
CA ALA A 262 24.28 27.09 -28.44
C ALA A 262 25.01 28.27 -29.12
N LYS A 263 26.17 28.70 -28.58
CA LYS A 263 26.99 29.71 -29.28
C LYS A 263 27.63 29.09 -30.51
N PRO A 264 27.44 29.66 -31.70
CA PRO A 264 28.10 29.17 -32.90
C PRO A 264 29.61 29.34 -32.80
N VAL A 265 30.36 28.31 -33.20
CA VAL A 265 31.80 28.40 -33.42
C VAL A 265 32.01 29.39 -34.56
N GLU A 266 32.56 30.56 -34.27
CA GLU A 266 33.05 31.46 -35.32
C GLU A 266 34.20 30.77 -36.08
N THR A 267 33.92 30.32 -37.29
CA THR A 267 34.94 29.94 -38.24
C THR A 267 35.67 31.18 -38.71
N SER A 268 36.88 31.39 -38.20
CA SER A 268 37.81 32.39 -38.72
C SER A 268 38.14 32.04 -40.18
N GLY A 269 37.53 32.78 -41.10
CA GLY A 269 37.91 32.75 -42.51
C GLY A 269 39.28 33.31 -42.69
N GLY A 270 40.26 32.47 -42.96
CA GLY A 270 41.58 32.86 -43.46
C GLY A 270 41.46 33.17 -44.94
N THR A 271 41.47 34.47 -45.26
CA THR A 271 41.79 34.98 -46.60
C THR A 271 43.27 34.73 -46.89
N THR A 272 43.56 33.93 -47.85
CA THR A 272 44.87 33.95 -48.54
C THR A 272 44.68 34.52 -49.91
N GLU A 273 45.08 35.79 -50.01
CA GLU A 273 45.45 36.45 -51.29
C GLU A 273 46.72 35.82 -51.85
N GLY A 274 46.77 35.76 -53.10
CA GLY A 274 48.00 36.06 -53.69
C GLY A 274 48.57 35.17 -54.77
N GLY A 275 48.68 35.73 -55.95
CA GLY A 275 49.90 35.77 -56.70
C GLY A 275 49.97 34.92 -57.97
N GLN A 276 49.70 35.56 -58.97
CA GLN A 276 50.32 35.64 -60.28
C GLN A 276 51.59 34.80 -60.50
N SER A 277 51.59 33.96 -61.41
CA SER A 277 52.33 34.07 -62.71
C SER A 277 52.15 32.80 -63.53
#